data_a682e959535720e09f148b36d22f422c
#
_entry.id   a682e959535720e09f148b36d22f422c
#
_cell.length_a   1.000
_cell.length_b   1.000
_cell.length_c   1.000
_cell.angle_alpha   90.00
_cell.angle_beta   90.00
_cell.angle_gamma   90.00
#
_symmetry.space_group_name_H-M   'P 1'
#
loop_
_entity.id
_entity.type
_entity.pdbx_description
1 polymer ?
#
loop_
_entity_poly.entity_id
_entity_poly.type
_entity_poly.pdbx_seq_one_letter_code
_entity_poly.pdbx_strand_id
1 'polypeptide(L)'
;MKFRPVLFAACLLFAAVAYLALAGEKKAAPSLTAKPPDLTKMSKEELRKKLTPLQYHVACESGTEPPFRNEYWDNHADGIYVDVISGEALFASVHKFETGTGWPSFWQPIKKGVLKEKTDATIGAVRTEIRSAKADAHLGHVFDDGPKPTGLRYCMNSASMRFVPKEKMKELGYGEFLRLFEKPAAK
;
A
#
# COMPACT_ATOMS: atom_id res chain seq x y z
N MET A 1 2.90 -75.78 -19.33
CA MET A 1 3.22 -74.79 -18.30
C MET A 1 2.55 -73.48 -18.75
N LYS A 2 1.51 -73.01 -18.03
CA LYS A 2 0.72 -71.83 -18.39
C LYS A 2 1.19 -70.65 -17.53
N PHE A 3 1.81 -69.66 -18.12
CA PHE A 3 2.14 -68.41 -17.43
C PHE A 3 0.92 -67.50 -17.47
N ARG A 4 0.45 -67.08 -16.28
CA ARG A 4 -0.56 -66.03 -16.10
C ARG A 4 0.15 -64.65 -16.03
N PRO A 5 -0.31 -63.63 -16.73
CA PRO A 5 0.15 -62.28 -16.48
C PRO A 5 -0.60 -61.69 -15.28
N VAL A 6 0.17 -61.18 -14.29
CA VAL A 6 -0.34 -60.48 -13.11
C VAL A 6 -0.56 -59.01 -13.51
N LEU A 7 -1.76 -58.55 -13.21
CA LEU A 7 -2.18 -57.12 -13.35
C LEU A 7 -1.28 -56.18 -12.52
N PHE A 8 -0.67 -55.21 -13.20
CA PHE A 8 -0.20 -53.99 -12.60
C PHE A 8 -1.04 -52.83 -13.20
N ALA A 9 -2.16 -52.52 -12.60
CA ALA A 9 -2.95 -51.37 -12.95
C ALA A 9 -3.76 -50.97 -11.70
N ALA A 10 -3.18 -50.16 -10.83
CA ALA A 10 -3.92 -49.32 -9.85
C ALA A 10 -2.93 -48.61 -8.91
N CYS A 11 -2.26 -47.54 -9.31
CA CYS A 11 -1.59 -46.56 -8.42
C CYS A 11 -1.28 -45.21 -9.08
N LEU A 12 -2.12 -44.72 -9.99
CA LEU A 12 -1.90 -43.40 -10.63
C LEU A 12 -3.10 -42.44 -10.54
N LEU A 13 -4.01 -42.59 -9.59
CA LEU A 13 -5.23 -41.75 -9.52
C LEU A 13 -5.39 -40.98 -8.20
N PHE A 14 -4.35 -40.86 -7.36
CA PHE A 14 -4.47 -40.12 -6.09
C PHE A 14 -3.53 -38.93 -5.95
N ALA A 15 -2.77 -38.52 -6.98
CA ALA A 15 -1.86 -37.37 -6.91
C ALA A 15 -2.40 -36.06 -7.56
N ALA A 16 -3.59 -36.09 -8.16
CA ALA A 16 -4.11 -34.92 -8.91
C ALA A 16 -5.11 -34.04 -8.14
N VAL A 17 -5.51 -34.40 -6.92
CA VAL A 17 -6.54 -33.65 -6.16
C VAL A 17 -5.95 -32.70 -5.10
N ALA A 18 -4.65 -32.81 -4.79
CA ALA A 18 -4.03 -31.97 -3.75
C ALA A 18 -3.40 -30.67 -4.25
N TYR A 19 -3.44 -30.36 -5.55
CA TYR A 19 -2.79 -29.16 -6.09
C TYR A 19 -3.74 -27.97 -6.38
N LEU A 20 -5.05 -28.09 -6.09
CA LEU A 20 -6.04 -27.07 -6.38
C LEU A 20 -6.51 -26.26 -5.15
N ALA A 21 -5.87 -26.40 -4.00
CA ALA A 21 -6.29 -25.72 -2.76
C ALA A 21 -5.29 -24.68 -2.23
N LEU A 22 -4.32 -24.23 -3.04
CA LEU A 22 -3.39 -23.13 -2.70
C LEU A 22 -3.55 -21.92 -3.64
N ALA A 23 -4.74 -21.67 -4.15
CA ALA A 23 -5.11 -20.33 -4.59
C ALA A 23 -5.20 -19.47 -3.32
N GLY A 24 -4.11 -18.75 -3.04
CA GLY A 24 -4.00 -17.93 -1.84
C GLY A 24 -5.21 -17.03 -1.69
N GLU A 25 -5.96 -17.21 -0.61
CA GLU A 25 -6.95 -16.23 -0.19
C GLU A 25 -6.25 -14.89 -0.14
N LYS A 26 -6.61 -13.96 -1.02
CA LYS A 26 -6.23 -12.55 -0.91
C LYS A 26 -6.74 -12.12 0.46
N LYS A 27 -5.81 -12.04 1.43
CA LYS A 27 -6.10 -11.57 2.77
C LYS A 27 -6.60 -10.14 2.61
N ALA A 28 -7.92 -9.96 2.74
CA ALA A 28 -8.53 -8.63 2.71
C ALA A 28 -7.80 -7.78 3.74
N ALA A 29 -7.34 -6.60 3.31
CA ALA A 29 -6.72 -5.65 4.22
C ALA A 29 -7.63 -5.46 5.44
N PRO A 30 -7.11 -5.42 6.68
CA PRO A 30 -7.92 -5.31 7.87
C PRO A 30 -8.82 -4.08 7.73
N SER A 31 -10.14 -4.31 7.71
CA SER A 31 -11.13 -3.24 7.62
C SER A 31 -10.99 -2.34 8.84
N LEU A 32 -10.65 -1.07 8.63
CA LEU A 32 -10.62 -0.07 9.69
C LEU A 32 -12.04 0.07 10.25
N THR A 33 -12.21 -0.27 11.52
CA THR A 33 -13.49 -0.15 12.25
C THR A 33 -13.64 1.21 12.94
N ALA A 34 -12.55 1.99 13.01
CA ALA A 34 -12.50 3.33 13.60
C ALA A 34 -11.53 4.23 12.84
N LYS A 35 -11.75 5.55 12.94
CA LYS A 35 -10.80 6.54 12.41
C LYS A 35 -9.40 6.27 12.96
N PRO A 36 -8.35 6.26 12.10
CA PRO A 36 -6.97 6.14 12.56
C PRO A 36 -6.66 7.18 13.63
N PRO A 37 -6.06 6.80 14.77
CA PRO A 37 -5.70 7.74 15.82
C PRO A 37 -4.62 8.71 15.33
N ASP A 38 -4.67 9.94 15.83
CA ASP A 38 -3.58 10.92 15.66
C ASP A 38 -2.50 10.66 16.71
N LEU A 39 -1.37 10.12 16.27
CA LEU A 39 -0.23 9.76 17.13
C LEU A 39 0.89 10.82 17.09
N THR A 40 0.68 11.98 16.48
CA THR A 40 1.73 12.99 16.25
C THR A 40 2.34 13.58 17.53
N LYS A 41 1.64 13.46 18.66
CA LYS A 41 2.12 13.93 19.97
C LYS A 41 2.88 12.87 20.77
N MET A 42 3.00 11.65 20.25
CA MET A 42 3.69 10.56 20.91
C MET A 42 5.20 10.68 20.75
N SER A 43 5.93 10.27 21.78
CA SER A 43 7.39 10.09 21.73
C SER A 43 7.75 8.92 20.80
N LYS A 44 9.02 8.82 20.41
CA LYS A 44 9.52 7.71 19.60
C LYS A 44 9.31 6.35 20.28
N GLU A 45 9.46 6.28 21.59
CA GLU A 45 9.26 5.07 22.40
C GLU A 45 7.78 4.64 22.39
N GLU A 46 6.85 5.59 22.47
CA GLU A 46 5.42 5.33 22.40
C GLU A 46 5.00 4.90 20.99
N LEU A 47 5.51 5.55 19.93
CA LEU A 47 5.29 5.16 18.56
C LEU A 47 5.80 3.74 18.29
N ARG A 48 6.97 3.36 18.83
CA ARG A 48 7.52 2.00 18.71
C ARG A 48 6.60 0.94 19.33
N LYS A 49 5.84 1.28 20.36
CA LYS A 49 4.84 0.38 20.98
C LYS A 49 3.51 0.32 20.24
N LYS A 50 3.17 1.38 19.48
CA LYS A 50 1.88 1.50 18.77
C LYS A 50 1.93 1.02 17.34
N LEU A 51 3.06 1.21 16.66
CA LEU A 51 3.27 0.79 15.27
C LEU A 51 3.82 -0.65 15.24
N THR A 52 3.59 -1.35 14.13
CA THR A 52 4.32 -2.59 13.88
C THR A 52 5.81 -2.29 13.71
N PRO A 53 6.72 -3.27 13.89
CA PRO A 53 8.15 -3.05 13.66
C PRO A 53 8.45 -2.49 12.26
N LEU A 54 7.76 -2.99 11.22
CA LEU A 54 7.92 -2.51 9.85
C LEU A 54 7.42 -1.08 9.67
N GLN A 55 6.24 -0.74 10.21
CA GLN A 55 5.71 0.63 10.16
C GLN A 55 6.64 1.62 10.86
N TYR A 56 7.16 1.27 12.03
CA TYR A 56 8.10 2.11 12.76
C TYR A 56 9.40 2.28 11.98
N HIS A 57 9.97 1.18 11.46
CA HIS A 57 11.19 1.22 10.65
C HIS A 57 11.04 2.12 9.43
N VAL A 58 9.93 1.99 8.70
CA VAL A 58 9.70 2.81 7.50
C VAL A 58 9.38 4.25 7.87
N ALA A 59 8.34 4.50 8.68
CA ALA A 59 7.83 5.85 8.89
C ALA A 59 8.74 6.72 9.77
N CYS A 60 9.45 6.10 10.77
CA CYS A 60 10.24 6.84 11.76
C CYS A 60 11.75 6.76 11.54
N GLU A 61 12.25 5.71 10.87
CA GLU A 61 13.68 5.47 10.65
C GLU A 61 14.09 5.58 9.18
N SER A 62 13.17 6.03 8.30
CA SER A 62 13.36 6.19 6.84
C SER A 62 13.77 4.88 6.14
N GLY A 63 13.27 3.75 6.63
CA GLY A 63 13.47 2.43 6.01
C GLY A 63 12.64 2.26 4.74
N THR A 64 12.87 1.14 4.06
CA THR A 64 12.10 0.73 2.86
C THR A 64 11.63 -0.71 3.03
N GLU A 65 10.36 -0.96 2.77
CA GLU A 65 9.78 -2.32 2.74
C GLU A 65 10.17 -3.07 1.46
N PRO A 66 10.15 -4.42 1.44
CA PRO A 66 10.45 -5.19 0.24
C PRO A 66 9.44 -4.96 -0.89
N PRO A 67 9.90 -4.88 -2.18
CA PRO A 67 9.01 -4.80 -3.33
C PRO A 67 8.18 -6.08 -3.47
N PHE A 68 6.95 -5.97 -3.98
CA PHE A 68 5.99 -7.07 -4.21
C PHE A 68 5.60 -7.88 -2.95
N ARG A 69 6.09 -7.48 -1.78
CA ARG A 69 5.79 -8.09 -0.47
C ARG A 69 5.30 -7.05 0.53
N ASN A 70 4.49 -6.13 0.06
CA ASN A 70 3.85 -5.09 0.86
C ASN A 70 2.35 -5.06 0.59
N GLU A 71 1.61 -4.36 1.44
CA GLU A 71 0.15 -4.50 1.51
C GLU A 71 -0.59 -3.89 0.31
N TYR A 72 -0.03 -2.81 -0.30
CA TYR A 72 -0.80 -1.99 -1.24
C TYR A 72 -0.23 -1.94 -2.65
N TRP A 73 0.86 -2.65 -2.97
CA TRP A 73 1.40 -2.64 -4.34
C TRP A 73 0.36 -3.11 -5.35
N ASP A 74 -0.43 -4.15 -5.03
CA ASP A 74 -1.49 -4.76 -5.85
C ASP A 74 -2.90 -4.44 -5.30
N ASN A 75 -3.09 -3.29 -4.64
CA ASN A 75 -4.41 -2.89 -4.16
C ASN A 75 -5.11 -2.03 -5.22
N HIS A 76 -6.23 -2.54 -5.76
CA HIS A 76 -7.05 -1.88 -6.77
C HIS A 76 -8.40 -1.38 -6.24
N ALA A 77 -8.65 -1.50 -4.93
CA ALA A 77 -9.92 -1.05 -4.34
C ALA A 77 -10.04 0.48 -4.35
N ASP A 78 -11.25 1.00 -4.53
CA ASP A 78 -11.56 2.41 -4.39
C ASP A 78 -11.39 2.87 -2.94
N GLY A 79 -10.63 3.95 -2.72
CA GLY A 79 -10.39 4.48 -1.39
C GLY A 79 -9.23 5.47 -1.34
N ILE A 80 -8.83 5.81 -0.12
CA ILE A 80 -7.72 6.72 0.14
C ILE A 80 -6.65 6.04 1.00
N TYR A 81 -5.43 6.57 0.90
CA TYR A 81 -4.29 6.16 1.72
C TYR A 81 -3.97 7.29 2.69
N VAL A 82 -3.97 6.96 3.99
CA VAL A 82 -3.75 7.93 5.06
C VAL A 82 -2.45 7.63 5.79
N ASP A 83 -1.79 8.64 6.32
CA ASP A 83 -0.56 8.51 7.11
C ASP A 83 -0.76 7.59 8.31
N VAL A 84 0.17 6.68 8.53
CA VAL A 84 0.09 5.68 9.61
C VAL A 84 0.17 6.30 11.01
N ILE A 85 0.80 7.48 11.13
CA ILE A 85 1.02 8.21 12.40
C ILE A 85 -0.09 9.24 12.62
N SER A 86 -0.34 10.13 11.65
CA SER A 86 -1.26 11.26 11.84
C SER A 86 -2.70 10.97 11.42
N GLY A 87 -2.93 9.92 10.62
CA GLY A 87 -4.22 9.70 9.98
C GLY A 87 -4.58 10.73 8.91
N GLU A 88 -3.65 11.61 8.48
CA GLU A 88 -3.90 12.58 7.42
C GLU A 88 -4.02 11.88 6.06
N ALA A 89 -5.02 12.27 5.26
CA ALA A 89 -5.20 11.74 3.91
C ALA A 89 -4.06 12.21 2.99
N LEU A 90 -3.35 11.28 2.36
CA LEU A 90 -2.15 11.55 1.54
C LEU A 90 -2.40 11.31 0.06
N PHE A 91 -3.01 10.17 -0.31
CA PHE A 91 -3.23 9.77 -1.69
C PHE A 91 -4.63 9.17 -1.88
N ALA A 92 -5.11 9.13 -3.12
CA ALA A 92 -6.36 8.50 -3.50
C ALA A 92 -6.12 7.41 -4.55
N SER A 93 -6.91 6.33 -4.54
CA SER A 93 -6.79 5.23 -5.49
C SER A 93 -7.00 5.66 -6.94
N VAL A 94 -7.79 6.71 -7.19
CA VAL A 94 -7.98 7.31 -8.53
C VAL A 94 -6.71 7.94 -9.11
N HIS A 95 -5.70 8.18 -8.28
CA HIS A 95 -4.38 8.67 -8.69
C HIS A 95 -3.31 7.58 -8.72
N LYS A 96 -3.66 6.33 -8.29
CA LYS A 96 -2.76 5.19 -8.31
C LYS A 96 -2.64 4.62 -9.72
N PHE A 97 -1.45 4.16 -10.08
CA PHE A 97 -1.19 3.51 -11.36
C PHE A 97 -0.15 2.40 -11.21
N GLU A 98 -0.14 1.47 -12.16
CA GLU A 98 0.77 0.33 -12.14
C GLU A 98 2.12 0.71 -12.76
N THR A 99 3.19 0.43 -12.01
CA THR A 99 4.56 0.76 -12.43
C THR A 99 5.46 -0.46 -12.61
N GLY A 100 5.04 -1.64 -12.13
CA GLY A 100 5.89 -2.82 -12.09
C GLY A 100 7.05 -2.75 -11.08
N THR A 101 7.13 -1.70 -10.26
CA THR A 101 8.21 -1.52 -9.27
C THR A 101 8.03 -2.33 -8.00
N GLY A 102 6.80 -2.80 -7.74
CA GLY A 102 6.45 -3.56 -6.54
C GLY A 102 6.09 -2.72 -5.32
N TRP A 103 5.90 -1.41 -5.50
CA TRP A 103 5.38 -0.48 -4.49
C TRP A 103 4.18 0.30 -5.04
N PRO A 104 3.22 0.72 -4.17
CA PRO A 104 2.12 1.56 -4.60
C PRO A 104 2.64 2.90 -5.13
N SER A 105 2.19 3.28 -6.32
CA SER A 105 2.65 4.49 -7.01
C SER A 105 1.48 5.38 -7.40
N PHE A 106 1.65 6.69 -7.21
CA PHE A 106 0.63 7.70 -7.46
C PHE A 106 1.19 8.83 -8.32
N TRP A 107 0.37 9.41 -9.21
CA TRP A 107 0.82 10.52 -10.05
C TRP A 107 0.61 11.89 -9.41
N GLN A 108 -0.12 11.99 -8.29
CA GLN A 108 -0.24 13.19 -7.46
C GLN A 108 -0.72 12.85 -6.05
N PRO A 109 -0.49 13.74 -5.04
CA PRO A 109 -1.11 13.65 -3.73
C PRO A 109 -2.62 13.95 -3.79
N ILE A 110 -3.35 13.63 -2.70
CA ILE A 110 -4.80 13.85 -2.62
C ILE A 110 -5.17 15.35 -2.61
N LYS A 111 -4.31 16.19 -2.08
CA LYS A 111 -4.40 17.67 -2.10
C LYS A 111 -3.01 18.28 -1.90
N LYS A 112 -2.86 19.57 -2.20
CA LYS A 112 -1.64 20.34 -1.91
C LYS A 112 -1.39 20.44 -0.41
N GLY A 113 -0.12 20.48 0.00
CA GLY A 113 0.32 20.76 1.36
C GLY A 113 0.30 19.58 2.32
N VAL A 114 -0.08 18.36 1.90
CA VAL A 114 -0.03 17.15 2.74
C VAL A 114 1.32 16.44 2.70
N LEU A 115 2.19 16.83 1.79
CA LEU A 115 3.53 16.28 1.61
C LEU A 115 4.60 17.35 1.76
N LYS A 116 5.78 16.96 2.22
CA LYS A 116 7.03 17.69 2.22
C LYS A 116 8.06 16.96 1.39
N GLU A 117 8.90 17.71 0.70
CA GLU A 117 10.04 17.20 -0.07
C GLU A 117 11.33 17.45 0.69
N LYS A 118 12.25 16.48 0.66
CA LYS A 118 13.56 16.59 1.25
C LYS A 118 14.59 15.92 0.34
N THR A 119 15.76 16.52 0.20
CA THR A 119 16.85 15.90 -0.54
C THR A 119 17.40 14.70 0.22
N ASP A 120 17.51 13.55 -0.47
CA ASP A 120 18.11 12.31 0.03
C ASP A 120 19.30 11.91 -0.84
N ALA A 121 20.49 11.84 -0.24
CA ALA A 121 21.75 11.44 -0.89
C ALA A 121 22.34 10.18 -0.26
N THR A 122 21.59 9.38 0.50
CA THR A 122 22.11 8.30 1.35
C THR A 122 22.62 7.09 0.57
N ILE A 123 22.14 6.85 -0.66
CA ILE A 123 22.54 5.67 -1.48
C ILE A 123 23.46 6.01 -2.66
N GLY A 124 24.17 7.11 -2.57
CA GLY A 124 25.09 7.53 -3.66
C GLY A 124 24.44 8.18 -4.87
N ALA A 125 23.10 8.32 -4.87
CA ALA A 125 22.33 9.07 -5.86
C ALA A 125 21.46 10.10 -5.14
N VAL A 126 21.34 11.29 -5.70
CA VAL A 126 20.45 12.34 -5.17
C VAL A 126 19.03 12.02 -5.58
N ARG A 127 18.14 11.87 -4.59
CA ARG A 127 16.69 11.61 -4.78
C ARG A 127 15.87 12.62 -4.00
N THR A 128 14.59 12.76 -4.32
CA THR A 128 13.66 13.56 -3.54
C THR A 128 12.84 12.64 -2.63
N GLU A 129 13.16 12.65 -1.33
CA GLU A 129 12.38 11.97 -0.30
C GLU A 129 11.04 12.68 -0.09
N ILE A 130 9.97 11.91 0.03
CA ILE A 130 8.64 12.41 0.37
C ILE A 130 8.31 12.03 1.81
N ARG A 131 7.92 13.04 2.58
CA ARG A 131 7.49 12.92 3.98
C ARG A 131 6.08 13.49 4.15
N SER A 132 5.32 12.98 5.11
CA SER A 132 4.02 13.58 5.45
C SER A 132 4.20 14.95 6.10
N ALA A 133 3.35 15.91 5.75
CA ALA A 133 3.49 17.28 6.26
C ALA A 133 3.21 17.38 7.76
N LYS A 134 2.24 16.59 8.26
CA LYS A 134 1.76 16.65 9.65
C LYS A 134 2.61 15.86 10.63
N ALA A 135 3.03 14.64 10.27
CA ALA A 135 3.77 13.75 11.17
C ALA A 135 5.27 13.71 10.89
N ASP A 136 5.73 14.30 9.78
CA ASP A 136 7.09 14.16 9.28
C ASP A 136 7.52 12.70 9.09
N ALA A 137 6.56 11.81 8.81
CA ALA A 137 6.81 10.40 8.55
C ALA A 137 7.42 10.23 7.16
N HIS A 138 8.45 9.37 7.04
CA HIS A 138 8.97 8.96 5.75
C HIS A 138 7.92 8.15 4.99
N LEU A 139 7.64 8.54 3.74
CA LEU A 139 6.66 7.86 2.89
C LEU A 139 7.31 7.09 1.74
N GLY A 140 8.35 7.63 1.15
CA GLY A 140 9.02 7.12 -0.03
C GLY A 140 9.74 8.21 -0.80
N HIS A 141 9.74 8.13 -2.14
CA HIS A 141 10.42 9.08 -3.01
C HIS A 141 9.54 9.48 -4.20
N VAL A 142 9.80 10.65 -4.78
CA VAL A 142 9.19 11.10 -6.03
C VAL A 142 10.20 11.08 -7.16
N PHE A 143 9.73 10.71 -8.35
CA PHE A 143 10.50 10.60 -9.61
C PHE A 143 9.74 11.33 -10.71
N ASP A 144 10.45 11.69 -11.79
CA ASP A 144 9.95 12.41 -12.96
C ASP A 144 9.58 11.50 -14.15
N ASP A 145 9.38 10.21 -13.87
CA ASP A 145 9.05 9.16 -14.83
C ASP A 145 7.58 8.70 -14.74
N GLY A 146 6.71 9.54 -14.20
CA GLY A 146 5.28 9.27 -14.04
C GLY A 146 4.45 9.62 -15.28
N PRO A 147 3.15 9.26 -15.26
CA PRO A 147 2.22 9.55 -16.35
C PRO A 147 1.77 11.02 -16.36
N LYS A 148 1.23 11.45 -17.49
CA LYS A 148 0.48 12.72 -17.54
C LYS A 148 -0.72 12.64 -16.58
N PRO A 149 -1.19 13.78 -16.01
CA PRO A 149 -0.82 15.17 -16.39
C PRO A 149 0.42 15.73 -15.67
N THR A 150 0.92 15.08 -14.59
CA THR A 150 2.01 15.65 -13.78
C THR A 150 3.40 15.25 -14.25
N GLY A 151 3.56 14.09 -14.88
CA GLY A 151 4.85 13.49 -15.17
C GLY A 151 5.55 12.93 -13.91
N LEU A 152 4.91 12.98 -12.73
CA LEU A 152 5.49 12.55 -11.47
C LEU A 152 5.01 11.16 -11.06
N ARG A 153 5.92 10.41 -10.43
CA ARG A 153 5.65 9.13 -9.79
C ARG A 153 6.05 9.19 -8.31
N TYR A 154 5.07 9.23 -7.45
CA TYR A 154 5.22 9.09 -6.00
C TYR A 154 5.25 7.60 -5.66
N CYS A 155 6.45 7.03 -5.48
CA CYS A 155 6.67 5.63 -5.13
C CYS A 155 6.72 5.50 -3.61
N MET A 156 5.63 4.98 -3.02
CA MET A 156 5.41 5.05 -1.57
C MET A 156 5.49 3.68 -0.91
N ASN A 157 5.93 3.65 0.35
CA ASN A 157 5.89 2.44 1.18
C ASN A 157 4.47 2.21 1.72
N SER A 158 3.93 1.02 1.56
CA SER A 158 2.64 0.62 2.16
C SER A 158 2.66 0.75 3.68
N ALA A 159 3.80 0.39 4.31
CA ALA A 159 3.95 0.41 5.76
C ALA A 159 3.84 1.81 6.39
N SER A 160 4.07 2.89 5.62
CA SER A 160 3.88 4.26 6.08
C SER A 160 2.44 4.76 5.96
N MET A 161 1.55 3.95 5.39
CA MET A 161 0.16 4.33 5.12
C MET A 161 -0.83 3.31 5.68
N ARG A 162 -2.10 3.72 5.74
CA ARG A 162 -3.26 2.84 5.94
C ARG A 162 -4.28 3.10 4.86
N PHE A 163 -4.87 2.04 4.32
CA PHE A 163 -5.94 2.16 3.34
C PHE A 163 -7.29 2.33 4.02
N VAL A 164 -8.06 3.30 3.56
CA VAL A 164 -9.44 3.56 3.96
C VAL A 164 -10.34 3.30 2.75
N PRO A 165 -11.12 2.20 2.75
CA PRO A 165 -12.04 1.90 1.66
C PRO A 165 -13.06 3.02 1.47
N LYS A 166 -13.47 3.28 0.23
CA LYS A 166 -14.43 4.32 -0.15
C LYS A 166 -15.73 4.27 0.67
N GLU A 167 -16.26 3.07 0.91
CA GLU A 167 -17.49 2.83 1.66
C GLU A 167 -17.37 3.27 3.12
N LYS A 168 -16.15 3.30 3.68
CA LYS A 168 -15.86 3.68 5.05
C LYS A 168 -15.45 5.14 5.22
N MET A 169 -15.16 5.84 4.14
CA MET A 169 -14.62 7.21 4.19
C MET A 169 -15.52 8.18 4.96
N LYS A 170 -16.85 8.12 4.75
CA LYS A 170 -17.81 9.00 5.47
C LYS A 170 -17.82 8.70 6.96
N GLU A 171 -17.93 7.42 7.33
CA GLU A 171 -17.93 6.94 8.70
C GLU A 171 -16.66 7.34 9.46
N LEU A 172 -15.50 7.24 8.77
CA LEU A 172 -14.19 7.51 9.35
C LEU A 172 -13.75 8.98 9.26
N GLY A 173 -14.66 9.89 8.81
CA GLY A 173 -14.41 11.33 8.79
C GLY A 173 -13.59 11.83 7.60
N TYR A 174 -13.57 11.08 6.48
CA TYR A 174 -12.92 11.44 5.21
C TYR A 174 -13.93 11.72 4.08
N GLY A 175 -15.18 12.01 4.43
CA GLY A 175 -16.26 12.21 3.46
C GLY A 175 -15.99 13.33 2.43
N GLU A 176 -15.16 14.31 2.77
CA GLU A 176 -14.77 15.40 1.86
C GLU A 176 -14.07 14.91 0.59
N PHE A 177 -13.43 13.73 0.63
CA PHE A 177 -12.71 13.15 -0.52
C PHE A 177 -13.58 12.25 -1.39
N LEU A 178 -14.84 11.95 -1.03
CA LEU A 178 -15.76 11.14 -1.85
C LEU A 178 -15.98 11.74 -3.24
N ARG A 179 -15.92 13.07 -3.37
CA ARG A 179 -16.01 13.77 -4.66
C ARG A 179 -14.98 13.31 -5.71
N LEU A 180 -13.84 12.76 -5.27
CA LEU A 180 -12.80 12.26 -6.18
C LEU A 180 -13.25 11.00 -6.94
N PHE A 181 -14.25 10.31 -6.43
CA PHE A 181 -14.81 9.06 -6.98
C PHE A 181 -16.14 9.28 -7.72
N GLU A 182 -16.63 10.52 -7.76
CA GLU A 182 -17.82 10.87 -8.53
C GLU A 182 -17.46 10.99 -10.01
N LYS A 183 -18.29 10.40 -10.88
CA LYS A 183 -18.12 10.62 -12.32
C LYS A 183 -18.34 12.11 -12.61
N PRO A 184 -17.53 12.74 -13.47
CA PRO A 184 -17.84 14.08 -13.94
C PRO A 184 -19.27 14.12 -14.46
N ALA A 185 -20.05 15.09 -14.01
CA ALA A 185 -21.38 15.30 -14.55
C ALA A 185 -21.25 15.40 -16.08
N ALA A 186 -21.99 14.55 -16.81
CA ALA A 186 -22.02 14.64 -18.26
C ALA A 186 -22.48 16.05 -18.65
N LYS A 187 -21.61 16.78 -19.36
CA LYS A 187 -21.94 18.09 -19.94
C LYS A 187 -22.77 17.89 -21.19
#